data_62a60d7664a0a2c23e06ab87fded3f59
#
_entry.id   62a60d7664a0a2c23e06ab87fded3f59
#
_cell.length_a   1.000
_cell.length_b   1.000
_cell.length_c   1.000
_cell.angle_alpha   90.00
_cell.angle_beta   90.00
_cell.angle_gamma   90.00
#
_symmetry.space_group_name_H-M   'P 1'
#
loop_
_entity.id
_entity.type
_entity.pdbx_description
1 polymer ?
#
loop_
_entity_poly.entity_id
_entity_poly.type
_entity_poly.pdbx_seq_one_letter_code
_entity_poly.pdbx_strand_id
1 'polypeptide(L)'
;ACRAIAVSTVQEALTLGDLEVNNEFALPFAVRVQSAFLGWPALIQDELLDWLRRSHAATRSGDRTLTSAVAQEFEAFVDRVREARHNAPPDQDISTELMHTRIDGRPLDLRELASVLRNWTVGEVGTISASVGILLHWLATHPDWQQRLREQPALLPPAIDEVLRIDGPLV
;
A
#
# COMPACT_ATOMS: atom_id res chain seq x y z
N ALA A 1 -4.31 -0.75 -14.10
CA ALA A 1 -3.77 0.28 -13.18
C ALA A 1 -2.36 -0.10 -12.70
N CYS A 2 -2.12 -1.20 -11.97
CA CYS A 2 -0.83 -1.55 -11.33
C CYS A 2 0.39 -1.49 -12.27
N ARG A 3 0.29 -2.05 -13.49
CA ARG A 3 1.42 -2.03 -14.45
C ARG A 3 1.84 -0.61 -14.84
N ALA A 4 0.90 0.29 -15.06
CA ALA A 4 1.21 1.67 -15.41
C ALA A 4 1.90 2.39 -14.24
N ILE A 5 1.43 2.16 -13.00
CA ILE A 5 2.05 2.67 -11.77
C ILE A 5 3.48 2.13 -11.63
N ALA A 6 3.68 0.83 -11.84
CA ALA A 6 5.02 0.23 -11.78
C ALA A 6 5.97 0.86 -12.79
N VAL A 7 5.52 1.05 -14.04
CA VAL A 7 6.34 1.67 -15.10
C VAL A 7 6.69 3.12 -14.74
N SER A 8 5.72 3.93 -14.31
CA SER A 8 6.01 5.34 -13.94
C SER A 8 6.95 5.42 -12.73
N THR A 9 6.75 4.58 -11.71
CA THR A 9 7.61 4.58 -10.53
C THR A 9 9.05 4.17 -10.88
N VAL A 10 9.23 3.18 -11.76
CA VAL A 10 10.57 2.80 -12.25
C VAL A 10 11.19 3.93 -13.06
N GLN A 11 10.44 4.59 -13.94
CA GLN A 11 10.95 5.70 -14.73
C GLN A 11 11.39 6.88 -13.85
N GLU A 12 10.61 7.22 -12.84
CA GLU A 12 10.96 8.24 -11.85
C GLU A 12 12.26 7.85 -11.09
N ALA A 13 12.34 6.61 -10.60
CA ALA A 13 13.52 6.11 -9.88
C ALA A 13 14.80 6.19 -10.72
N LEU A 14 14.72 5.88 -12.02
CA LEU A 14 15.86 5.97 -12.93
C LEU A 14 16.40 7.39 -13.12
N THR A 15 15.61 8.43 -12.80
CA THR A 15 16.08 9.82 -12.87
C THR A 15 16.83 10.27 -11.63
N LEU A 16 16.68 9.56 -10.50
CA LEU A 16 17.26 9.92 -9.21
C LEU A 16 18.71 9.45 -9.04
N GLY A 17 19.17 8.50 -9.85
CA GLY A 17 20.47 7.86 -9.69
C GLY A 17 20.46 6.87 -8.53
N ASP A 18 21.13 7.18 -7.43
CA ASP A 18 21.09 6.37 -6.21
C ASP A 18 19.83 6.68 -5.40
N LEU A 19 19.14 5.65 -4.91
CA LEU A 19 17.94 5.80 -4.10
C LEU A 19 17.90 4.76 -2.97
N GLU A 20 17.22 5.11 -1.87
CA GLU A 20 16.91 4.16 -0.80
C GLU A 20 15.63 3.40 -1.19
N VAL A 21 15.79 2.09 -1.39
CA VAL A 21 14.77 1.24 -2.01
C VAL A 21 13.43 1.25 -1.27
N ASN A 22 13.45 1.19 0.07
CA ASN A 22 12.21 1.05 0.83
C ASN A 22 11.39 2.35 0.88
N ASN A 23 12.03 3.48 1.23
CA ASN A 23 11.33 4.74 1.45
C ASN A 23 11.13 5.57 0.17
N GLU A 24 12.03 5.42 -0.82
CA GLU A 24 12.00 6.23 -2.05
C GLU A 24 11.42 5.50 -3.26
N PHE A 25 11.29 4.16 -3.19
CA PHE A 25 10.70 3.36 -4.25
C PHE A 25 9.53 2.48 -3.78
N ALA A 26 9.79 1.52 -2.87
CA ALA A 26 8.83 0.48 -2.52
C ALA A 26 7.60 1.03 -1.79
N LEU A 27 7.79 1.92 -0.83
CA LEU A 27 6.68 2.53 -0.09
C LEU A 27 5.83 3.47 -0.97
N PRO A 28 6.39 4.40 -1.75
CA PRO A 28 5.62 5.18 -2.72
C PRO A 28 4.87 4.32 -3.74
N PHE A 29 5.51 3.29 -4.27
CA PHE A 29 4.86 2.33 -5.16
C PHE A 29 3.65 1.66 -4.50
N ALA A 30 3.83 1.12 -3.29
CA ALA A 30 2.77 0.45 -2.55
C ALA A 30 1.58 1.38 -2.26
N VAL A 31 1.84 2.63 -1.86
CA VAL A 31 0.79 3.63 -1.63
C VAL A 31 0.03 3.96 -2.93
N ARG A 32 0.73 4.14 -4.05
CA ARG A 32 0.09 4.40 -5.36
C ARG A 32 -0.81 3.24 -5.79
N VAL A 33 -0.33 2.00 -5.65
CA VAL A 33 -1.10 0.80 -6.00
C VAL A 33 -2.32 0.65 -5.10
N GLN A 34 -2.14 0.80 -3.80
CA GLN A 34 -3.23 0.68 -2.83
C GLN A 34 -4.27 1.80 -3.00
N SER A 35 -3.83 3.04 -3.22
CA SER A 35 -4.74 4.15 -3.52
C SER A 35 -5.55 3.89 -4.79
N ALA A 36 -4.92 3.36 -5.85
CA ALA A 36 -5.61 3.01 -7.08
C ALA A 36 -6.62 1.87 -6.89
N PHE A 37 -6.32 0.89 -6.02
CA PHE A 37 -7.23 -0.18 -5.66
C PHE A 37 -8.46 0.34 -4.90
N LEU A 38 -8.23 1.23 -3.93
CA LEU A 38 -9.30 1.82 -3.10
C LEU A 38 -10.08 2.93 -3.81
N GLY A 39 -9.68 3.32 -5.03
CA GLY A 39 -10.30 4.43 -5.76
C GLY A 39 -9.94 5.81 -5.18
N TRP A 40 -8.83 5.91 -4.45
CA TRP A 40 -8.40 7.17 -3.82
C TRP A 40 -7.60 8.03 -4.80
N PRO A 41 -7.85 9.34 -4.83
CA PRO A 41 -7.17 10.24 -5.77
C PRO A 41 -5.68 10.41 -5.42
N ALA A 42 -4.87 10.69 -6.45
CA ALA A 42 -3.43 10.92 -6.26
C ALA A 42 -3.12 12.06 -5.28
N LEU A 43 -4.00 13.04 -5.18
CA LEU A 43 -3.88 14.21 -4.28
C LEU A 43 -3.65 13.83 -2.80
N ILE A 44 -4.17 12.68 -2.35
CA ILE A 44 -4.07 12.29 -0.94
C ILE A 44 -2.87 11.38 -0.64
N GLN A 45 -2.08 11.01 -1.65
CA GLN A 45 -0.99 10.04 -1.49
C GLN A 45 0.12 10.54 -0.57
N ASP A 46 0.46 11.82 -0.63
CA ASP A 46 1.49 12.41 0.25
C ASP A 46 1.01 12.47 1.70
N GLU A 47 -0.25 12.85 1.94
CA GLU A 47 -0.88 12.82 3.27
C GLU A 47 -0.87 11.38 3.82
N LEU A 48 -1.20 10.40 2.99
CA LEU A 48 -1.23 9.00 3.37
C LEU A 48 0.17 8.45 3.68
N LEU A 49 1.18 8.82 2.90
CA LEU A 49 2.59 8.46 3.14
C LEU A 49 3.08 9.01 4.49
N ASP A 50 2.81 10.28 4.78
CA ASP A 50 3.18 10.90 6.05
C ASP A 50 2.45 10.23 7.23
N TRP A 51 1.16 10.00 7.08
CA TRP A 51 0.37 9.29 8.09
C TRP A 51 0.91 7.87 8.35
N LEU A 52 1.25 7.11 7.30
CA LEU A 52 1.83 5.76 7.44
C LEU A 52 3.15 5.77 8.22
N ARG A 53 4.05 6.72 7.92
CA ARG A 53 5.32 6.88 8.66
C ARG A 53 5.08 7.13 10.15
N ARG A 54 4.15 8.03 10.48
CA ARG A 54 3.76 8.35 11.87
C ARG A 54 3.08 7.16 12.54
N SER A 55 2.21 6.44 11.85
CA SER A 55 1.55 5.24 12.35
C SER A 55 2.56 4.13 12.69
N HIS A 56 3.53 3.88 11.81
CA HIS A 56 4.62 2.93 12.09
C HIS A 56 5.49 3.37 13.27
N ALA A 57 5.81 4.66 13.39
CA ALA A 57 6.58 5.18 14.51
C ALA A 57 5.80 5.04 15.84
N ALA A 58 4.51 5.37 15.85
CA ALA A 58 3.64 5.20 17.01
C ALA A 58 3.53 3.73 17.45
N THR A 59 3.38 2.82 16.49
CA THR A 59 3.33 1.37 16.78
C THR A 59 4.64 0.87 17.39
N ARG A 60 5.79 1.26 16.83
CA ARG A 60 7.11 0.86 17.37
C ARG A 60 7.42 1.46 18.73
N SER A 61 6.87 2.63 19.06
CA SER A 61 7.08 3.25 20.37
C SER A 61 6.40 2.51 21.52
N GLY A 62 5.36 1.71 21.23
CA GLY A 62 4.50 1.09 22.24
C GLY A 62 3.59 2.08 22.99
N ASP A 63 3.63 3.37 22.64
CA ASP A 63 2.80 4.41 23.28
C ASP A 63 1.36 4.34 22.75
N ARG A 64 0.45 3.97 23.65
CA ARG A 64 -0.97 3.85 23.32
C ARG A 64 -1.62 5.19 23.00
N THR A 65 -1.12 6.29 23.58
CA THR A 65 -1.64 7.63 23.30
C THR A 65 -1.35 8.04 21.89
N LEU A 66 -0.10 7.85 21.43
CA LEU A 66 0.30 8.10 20.04
C LEU A 66 -0.45 7.20 19.05
N THR A 67 -0.56 5.91 19.38
CA THR A 67 -1.29 4.95 18.52
C THR A 67 -2.78 5.33 18.41
N SER A 68 -3.40 5.77 19.51
CA SER A 68 -4.78 6.25 19.49
C SER A 68 -4.95 7.53 18.66
N ALA A 69 -4.01 8.47 18.81
CA ALA A 69 -4.05 9.73 18.05
C ALA A 69 -3.98 9.50 16.53
N VAL A 70 -3.03 8.69 16.04
CA VAL A 70 -2.93 8.38 14.61
C VAL A 70 -4.12 7.57 14.11
N ALA A 71 -4.77 6.76 14.96
CA ALA A 71 -6.00 6.06 14.58
C ALA A 71 -7.17 7.03 14.40
N GLN A 72 -7.31 8.04 15.26
CA GLN A 72 -8.33 9.10 15.14
C GLN A 72 -8.10 9.98 13.90
N GLU A 73 -6.85 10.31 13.58
CA GLU A 73 -6.51 11.01 12.34
C GLU A 73 -6.96 10.24 11.10
N PHE A 74 -6.78 8.91 11.10
CA PHE A 74 -7.24 8.09 9.99
C PHE A 74 -8.77 8.01 9.91
N GLU A 75 -9.46 7.99 11.03
CA GLU A 75 -10.92 8.05 11.06
C GLU A 75 -11.44 9.35 10.45
N ALA A 76 -10.83 10.49 10.79
CA ALA A 76 -11.13 11.78 10.17
C ALA A 76 -10.80 11.82 8.66
N PHE A 77 -9.70 11.17 8.25
CA PHE A 77 -9.37 10.99 6.84
C PHE A 77 -10.44 10.19 6.09
N VAL A 78 -10.89 9.05 6.65
CA VAL A 78 -11.95 8.22 6.06
C VAL A 78 -13.28 8.97 5.99
N ASP A 79 -13.58 9.80 6.97
CA ASP A 79 -14.81 10.63 6.96
C ASP A 79 -14.79 11.62 5.77
N ARG A 80 -13.67 12.29 5.50
CA ARG A 80 -13.51 13.13 4.30
C ARG A 80 -13.67 12.33 3.00
N VAL A 81 -13.11 11.12 2.95
CA VAL A 81 -13.27 10.21 1.79
C VAL A 81 -14.72 9.83 1.59
N ARG A 82 -15.45 9.55 2.66
CA ARG A 82 -16.88 9.24 2.66
C ARG A 82 -17.72 10.41 2.19
N GLU A 83 -17.48 11.59 2.74
CA GLU A 83 -18.17 12.85 2.37
C GLU A 83 -18.02 13.13 0.87
N ALA A 84 -16.80 13.01 0.35
CA ALA A 84 -16.51 13.24 -1.07
C ALA A 84 -17.24 12.24 -2.00
N ARG A 85 -17.71 11.09 -1.46
CA ARG A 85 -18.41 10.03 -2.21
C ARG A 85 -19.91 9.95 -1.88
N HIS A 86 -20.45 10.89 -1.15
CA HIS A 86 -21.85 10.84 -0.70
C HIS A 86 -22.85 10.56 -1.83
N ASN A 87 -22.61 11.12 -3.01
CA ASN A 87 -23.49 10.95 -4.19
C ASN A 87 -22.86 10.01 -5.25
N ALA A 88 -21.79 9.28 -4.94
CA ALA A 88 -21.16 8.40 -5.87
C ALA A 88 -21.99 7.12 -6.07
N PRO A 89 -22.03 6.54 -7.29
CA PRO A 89 -22.68 5.28 -7.51
C PRO A 89 -21.97 4.15 -6.73
N PRO A 90 -22.71 3.14 -6.19
CA PRO A 90 -22.14 2.10 -5.33
C PRO A 90 -21.01 1.30 -5.94
N ASP A 91 -20.96 1.20 -7.25
CA ASP A 91 -19.98 0.44 -8.04
C ASP A 91 -18.82 1.28 -8.59
N GLN A 92 -18.68 2.53 -8.12
CA GLN A 92 -17.63 3.44 -8.61
C GLN A 92 -16.23 2.94 -8.28
N ASP A 93 -16.00 2.52 -7.04
CA ASP A 93 -14.73 1.99 -6.53
C ASP A 93 -14.97 1.15 -5.26
N ILE A 94 -13.94 0.44 -4.83
CA ILE A 94 -13.99 -0.45 -3.65
C ILE A 94 -14.38 0.31 -2.37
N SER A 95 -13.89 1.54 -2.18
CA SER A 95 -14.27 2.34 -1.02
C SER A 95 -15.76 2.69 -1.03
N THR A 96 -16.32 3.03 -2.19
CA THR A 96 -17.74 3.32 -2.34
C THR A 96 -18.59 2.07 -2.13
N GLU A 97 -18.18 0.92 -2.69
CA GLU A 97 -18.85 -0.38 -2.46
C GLU A 97 -18.88 -0.72 -0.97
N LEU A 98 -17.77 -0.54 -0.26
CA LEU A 98 -17.70 -0.77 1.18
C LEU A 98 -18.65 0.15 1.97
N MET A 99 -18.78 1.43 1.57
CA MET A 99 -19.73 2.37 2.20
C MET A 99 -21.20 1.97 2.03
N HIS A 100 -21.52 1.23 0.98
CA HIS A 100 -22.88 0.70 0.74
C HIS A 100 -23.07 -0.72 1.28
N THR A 101 -22.01 -1.35 1.79
CA THR A 101 -22.06 -2.69 2.38
C THR A 101 -22.94 -2.69 3.63
N ARG A 102 -23.74 -3.76 3.78
CA ARG A 102 -24.59 -3.96 4.94
C ARG A 102 -24.18 -5.24 5.67
N ILE A 103 -24.09 -5.14 6.99
CA ILE A 103 -23.89 -6.27 7.89
C ILE A 103 -25.12 -6.39 8.78
N ASP A 104 -25.76 -7.56 8.79
CA ASP A 104 -27.02 -7.81 9.52
C ASP A 104 -28.11 -6.76 9.20
N GLY A 105 -28.20 -6.35 7.93
CA GLY A 105 -29.19 -5.40 7.42
C GLY A 105 -28.92 -3.92 7.70
N ARG A 106 -27.88 -3.56 8.48
CA ARG A 106 -27.48 -2.17 8.73
C ARG A 106 -26.21 -1.79 7.93
N PRO A 107 -26.07 -0.52 7.54
CA PRO A 107 -24.79 -0.04 6.97
C PRO A 107 -23.68 -0.06 8.01
N LEU A 108 -22.43 -0.10 7.53
CA LEU A 108 -21.26 0.13 8.38
C LEU A 108 -21.30 1.55 8.96
N ASP A 109 -21.00 1.69 10.25
CA ASP A 109 -20.73 3.00 10.81
C ASP A 109 -19.34 3.51 10.42
N LEU A 110 -19.03 4.78 10.72
CA LEU A 110 -17.75 5.40 10.36
C LEU A 110 -16.57 4.68 10.97
N ARG A 111 -16.70 4.21 12.20
CA ARG A 111 -15.62 3.53 12.92
C ARG A 111 -15.34 2.14 12.34
N GLU A 112 -16.36 1.40 11.97
CA GLU A 112 -16.25 0.11 11.29
C GLU A 112 -15.61 0.29 9.91
N LEU A 113 -16.10 1.25 9.13
CA LEU A 113 -15.54 1.61 7.83
C LEU A 113 -14.06 2.01 7.93
N ALA A 114 -13.72 2.89 8.87
CA ALA A 114 -12.34 3.32 9.11
C ALA A 114 -11.45 2.16 9.57
N SER A 115 -11.98 1.24 10.37
CA SER A 115 -11.24 0.05 10.80
C SER A 115 -10.88 -0.86 9.64
N VAL A 116 -11.82 -1.14 8.73
CA VAL A 116 -11.56 -1.96 7.54
C VAL A 116 -10.56 -1.28 6.62
N LEU A 117 -10.78 -0.01 6.27
CA LEU A 117 -9.90 0.74 5.38
C LEU A 117 -8.50 0.93 5.98
N ARG A 118 -8.38 1.12 7.29
CA ARG A 118 -7.09 1.18 7.97
C ARG A 118 -6.34 -0.16 7.89
N ASN A 119 -7.03 -1.26 8.13
CA ASN A 119 -6.41 -2.58 8.03
C ASN A 119 -5.91 -2.85 6.60
N TRP A 120 -6.71 -2.55 5.59
CA TRP A 120 -6.32 -2.67 4.19
C TRP A 120 -5.20 -1.71 3.79
N THR A 121 -5.10 -0.54 4.42
CA THR A 121 -4.05 0.44 4.13
C THR A 121 -2.75 0.08 4.83
N VAL A 122 -2.76 -0.08 6.15
CA VAL A 122 -1.54 -0.33 6.94
C VAL A 122 -0.96 -1.72 6.64
N GLY A 123 -1.81 -2.75 6.64
CA GLY A 123 -1.40 -4.13 6.41
C GLY A 123 -0.87 -4.35 5.00
N GLU A 124 -1.63 -3.91 4.00
CA GLU A 124 -1.28 -4.15 2.59
C GLU A 124 -0.09 -3.30 2.14
N VAL A 125 -0.07 -2.00 2.43
CA VAL A 125 1.03 -1.11 2.02
C VAL A 125 2.35 -1.56 2.65
N GLY A 126 2.34 -1.91 3.94
CA GLY A 126 3.53 -2.41 4.62
C GLY A 126 4.06 -3.71 4.00
N THR A 127 3.19 -4.65 3.75
CA THR A 127 3.53 -5.96 3.17
C THR A 127 4.00 -5.83 1.72
N ILE A 128 3.31 -5.04 0.89
CA ILE A 128 3.72 -4.79 -0.51
C ILE A 128 5.10 -4.11 -0.54
N SER A 129 5.29 -3.07 0.27
CA SER A 129 6.57 -2.34 0.34
C SER A 129 7.72 -3.26 0.76
N ALA A 130 7.55 -4.03 1.84
CA ALA A 130 8.55 -4.96 2.31
C ALA A 130 8.88 -6.05 1.25
N SER A 131 7.85 -6.62 0.62
CA SER A 131 8.04 -7.62 -0.44
C SER A 131 8.82 -7.07 -1.62
N VAL A 132 8.50 -5.87 -2.07
CA VAL A 132 9.23 -5.20 -3.17
C VAL A 132 10.69 -4.94 -2.76
N GLY A 133 10.93 -4.46 -1.53
CA GLY A 133 12.28 -4.26 -1.00
C GLY A 133 13.12 -5.53 -0.97
N ILE A 134 12.54 -6.64 -0.47
CA ILE A 134 13.18 -7.97 -0.44
C ILE A 134 13.53 -8.44 -1.85
N LEU A 135 12.58 -8.37 -2.78
CA LEU A 135 12.80 -8.80 -4.17
C LEU A 135 13.89 -7.98 -4.87
N LEU A 136 13.92 -6.66 -4.68
CA LEU A 136 14.93 -5.80 -5.26
C LEU A 136 16.30 -6.03 -4.63
N HIS A 137 16.38 -6.24 -3.32
CA HIS A 137 17.62 -6.62 -2.64
C HIS A 137 18.15 -7.97 -3.16
N TRP A 138 17.27 -8.96 -3.26
CA TRP A 138 17.64 -10.26 -3.79
C TRP A 138 18.17 -10.15 -5.23
N LEU A 139 17.47 -9.44 -6.10
CA LEU A 139 17.93 -9.21 -7.47
C LEU A 139 19.27 -8.48 -7.54
N ALA A 140 19.50 -7.49 -6.67
CA ALA A 140 20.76 -6.74 -6.64
C ALA A 140 21.97 -7.64 -6.27
N THR A 141 21.75 -8.65 -5.44
CA THR A 141 22.77 -9.60 -5.00
C THR A 141 22.91 -10.84 -5.89
N HIS A 142 22.03 -11.00 -6.91
CA HIS A 142 22.03 -12.16 -7.81
C HIS A 142 21.99 -11.73 -9.29
N PRO A 143 23.08 -11.17 -9.84
CA PRO A 143 23.10 -10.64 -11.21
C PRO A 143 22.88 -11.70 -12.30
N ASP A 144 23.28 -12.95 -12.07
CA ASP A 144 22.99 -14.08 -12.93
C ASP A 144 21.48 -14.36 -13.06
N TRP A 145 20.74 -14.24 -11.98
CA TRP A 145 19.29 -14.34 -11.99
C TRP A 145 18.62 -13.15 -12.67
N GLN A 146 19.17 -11.94 -12.56
CA GLN A 146 18.66 -10.81 -13.34
C GLN A 146 18.70 -11.10 -14.84
N GLN A 147 19.81 -11.63 -15.34
CA GLN A 147 19.94 -11.99 -16.75
C GLN A 147 18.97 -13.11 -17.12
N ARG A 148 18.92 -14.18 -16.34
CA ARG A 148 18.04 -15.32 -16.57
C ARG A 148 16.55 -14.94 -16.62
N LEU A 149 16.09 -14.06 -15.73
CA LEU A 149 14.70 -13.59 -15.71
C LEU A 149 14.37 -12.68 -16.90
N ARG A 150 15.35 -11.93 -17.44
CA ARG A 150 15.18 -11.17 -18.70
C ARG A 150 15.04 -12.09 -19.90
N GLU A 151 15.84 -13.16 -19.96
CA GLU A 151 15.82 -14.14 -21.04
C GLU A 151 14.58 -15.06 -20.98
N GLN A 152 14.09 -15.35 -19.78
CA GLN A 152 12.99 -16.27 -19.52
C GLN A 152 11.93 -15.63 -18.59
N PRO A 153 11.11 -14.68 -19.08
CA PRO A 153 10.14 -13.97 -18.24
C PRO A 153 9.08 -14.88 -17.59
N ALA A 154 8.85 -16.07 -18.12
CA ALA A 154 7.96 -17.08 -17.51
C ALA A 154 8.43 -17.56 -16.13
N LEU A 155 9.71 -17.36 -15.80
CA LEU A 155 10.26 -17.68 -14.47
C LEU A 155 9.96 -16.59 -13.42
N LEU A 156 9.48 -15.40 -13.81
CA LEU A 156 9.21 -14.33 -12.84
C LEU A 156 8.24 -14.72 -11.74
N PRO A 157 7.03 -15.27 -12.03
CA PRO A 157 6.12 -15.64 -10.95
C PRO A 157 6.72 -16.67 -9.98
N PRO A 158 7.25 -17.83 -10.40
CA PRO A 158 7.82 -18.79 -9.47
C PRO A 158 9.07 -18.27 -8.73
N ALA A 159 9.86 -17.37 -9.34
CA ALA A 159 11.00 -16.75 -8.65
C ALA A 159 10.53 -15.80 -7.53
N ILE A 160 9.49 -15.02 -7.77
CA ILE A 160 8.87 -14.15 -6.75
C ILE A 160 8.36 -14.99 -5.60
N ASP A 161 7.59 -16.05 -5.89
CA ASP A 161 7.02 -16.94 -4.89
C ASP A 161 8.11 -17.57 -4.02
N GLU A 162 9.21 -18.05 -4.64
CA GLU A 162 10.29 -18.71 -3.92
C GLU A 162 11.12 -17.74 -3.06
N VAL A 163 11.45 -16.56 -3.57
CA VAL A 163 12.16 -15.54 -2.79
C VAL A 163 11.31 -15.11 -1.57
N LEU A 164 10.01 -14.85 -1.77
CA LEU A 164 9.13 -14.45 -0.67
C LEU A 164 8.79 -15.61 0.27
N ARG A 165 8.90 -16.86 -0.17
CA ARG A 165 8.79 -18.04 0.72
C ARG A 165 9.98 -18.15 1.68
N ILE A 166 11.18 -17.77 1.24
CA ILE A 166 12.42 -17.85 2.05
C ILE A 166 12.57 -16.61 2.94
N ASP A 167 12.41 -15.43 2.35
CA ASP A 167 12.70 -14.13 2.98
C ASP A 167 11.43 -13.26 3.14
N GLY A 168 10.26 -13.89 3.23
CA GLY A 168 8.98 -13.18 3.30
C GLY A 168 8.88 -12.17 4.46
N PRO A 169 8.09 -11.11 4.30
CA PRO A 169 7.98 -10.03 5.30
C PRO A 169 7.19 -10.43 6.56
N LEU A 170 6.58 -11.61 6.55
CA LEU A 170 5.79 -12.14 7.66
C LEU A 170 6.58 -13.26 8.34
N VAL A 171 6.84 -13.09 9.62
CA VAL A 171 7.49 -14.07 10.50
C VAL A 171 6.46 -14.58 11.51
#